data_b3dc3f614e2ffcb01ec6955ed4b7761e
#
_entry.id   b3dc3f614e2ffcb01ec6955ed4b7761e
#
_cell.length_a   1.000
_cell.length_b   1.000
_cell.length_c   1.000
_cell.angle_alpha   90.00
_cell.angle_beta   90.00
_cell.angle_gamma   90.00
#
_symmetry.space_group_name_H-M   'P 1'
#
loop_
_entity.id
_entity.type
_entity.pdbx_description
1 polymer ?
#
loop_
_entity_poly.entity_id
_entity_poly.type
_entity_poly.pdbx_seq_one_letter_code
_entity_poly.pdbx_strand_id
1 'polypeptide(L)'
;MIRTLPDALPKPPGPRHVALVTGLKHYLGPFEAYGKGVLPQTPFREEQGRLDVENFYYAQEDELFAAAARDGFTWSVHRPHTLIRKAVRNAMNMGTTLAVYATLCRETGRPFTFPGSAAQWSGLTDMTDAGQ
;
A
#
# COMPACT_ATOMS: atom_id res chain seq x y z
N MET A 1 -13.99 4.00 -9.46
CA MET A 1 -12.84 4.63 -10.11
C MET A 1 -12.04 3.66 -10.99
N ILE A 2 -11.81 2.42 -10.59
CA ILE A 2 -11.14 1.38 -11.42
C ILE A 2 -12.02 0.82 -12.53
N ARG A 3 -13.35 0.78 -12.37
CA ARG A 3 -14.30 0.37 -13.42
C ARG A 3 -14.14 1.11 -14.74
N THR A 4 -13.78 2.38 -14.67
CA THR A 4 -13.62 3.23 -15.87
C THR A 4 -12.29 3.04 -16.56
N LEU A 5 -11.30 2.40 -15.93
CA LEU A 5 -9.98 2.24 -16.51
C LEU A 5 -9.97 1.31 -17.73
N PRO A 6 -10.53 0.08 -17.67
CA PRO A 6 -10.64 -0.79 -18.84
C PRO A 6 -11.56 -0.24 -19.93
N ASP A 7 -12.62 0.47 -19.54
CA ASP A 7 -13.59 1.02 -20.50
C ASP A 7 -13.10 2.32 -21.17
N ALA A 8 -12.16 3.02 -20.53
CA ALA A 8 -11.54 4.23 -21.07
C ALA A 8 -10.36 3.96 -22.00
N LEU A 9 -9.90 2.71 -22.10
CA LEU A 9 -8.78 2.34 -22.96
C LEU A 9 -9.27 2.11 -24.38
N PRO A 10 -8.54 2.59 -25.41
CA PRO A 10 -8.93 2.42 -26.80
C PRO A 10 -9.04 0.94 -27.17
N LYS A 11 -10.12 0.57 -27.81
CA LYS A 11 -10.28 -0.76 -28.43
C LYS A 11 -9.48 -0.83 -29.71
N PRO A 12 -8.98 -1.97 -30.06
CA PRO A 12 -7.61 -2.46 -30.11
C PRO A 12 -6.62 -1.50 -30.80
N PRO A 13 -5.35 -1.55 -30.40
CA PRO A 13 -4.77 -2.50 -29.46
C PRO A 13 -4.93 -2.02 -28.02
N GLY A 14 -5.59 -2.81 -27.18
CA GLY A 14 -5.68 -2.60 -25.74
C GLY A 14 -4.34 -2.85 -25.01
N PRO A 15 -4.29 -2.65 -23.70
CA PRO A 15 -3.08 -2.93 -22.93
C PRO A 15 -2.77 -4.42 -22.99
N ARG A 16 -1.49 -4.75 -23.12
CA ARG A 16 -1.03 -6.15 -23.07
C ARG A 16 -0.88 -6.64 -21.63
N HIS A 17 -0.63 -5.72 -20.72
CA HIS A 17 -0.45 -5.98 -19.31
C HIS A 17 -0.95 -4.80 -18.48
N VAL A 18 -1.58 -5.09 -17.32
CA VAL A 18 -2.02 -4.09 -16.35
C VAL A 18 -1.40 -4.40 -15.00
N ALA A 19 -0.63 -3.45 -14.46
CA ALA A 19 -0.08 -3.52 -13.12
C ALA A 19 -0.96 -2.71 -12.14
N LEU A 20 -1.48 -3.36 -11.10
CA LEU A 20 -2.27 -2.74 -10.05
C LEU A 20 -1.40 -2.61 -8.79
N VAL A 21 -1.26 -1.38 -8.30
CA VAL A 21 -0.60 -1.13 -7.02
C VAL A 21 -1.65 -1.02 -5.92
N THR A 22 -1.57 -1.89 -4.94
CA THR A 22 -2.44 -1.91 -3.75
C THR A 22 -1.62 -1.66 -2.48
N GLY A 23 -1.62 -2.54 -1.50
CA GLY A 23 -0.79 -2.39 -0.30
C GLY A 23 -1.00 -3.49 0.73
N LEU A 24 -0.32 -3.36 1.86
CA LEU A 24 -0.28 -4.38 2.91
C LEU A 24 -1.60 -4.62 3.65
N LYS A 25 -2.65 -3.84 3.40
CA LYS A 25 -3.99 -4.14 3.94
C LYS A 25 -4.49 -5.55 3.58
N HIS A 26 -3.93 -6.15 2.52
CA HIS A 26 -4.20 -7.55 2.18
C HIS A 26 -3.82 -8.50 3.32
N TYR A 27 -2.74 -8.20 4.03
CA TYR A 27 -2.17 -9.04 5.09
C TYR A 27 -2.48 -8.55 6.50
N LEU A 28 -2.63 -7.23 6.67
CA LEU A 28 -2.76 -6.56 7.96
C LEU A 28 -4.20 -6.17 8.30
N GLY A 29 -5.10 -6.19 7.32
CA GLY A 29 -6.46 -5.71 7.49
C GLY A 29 -6.58 -4.18 7.55
N PRO A 30 -7.65 -3.64 8.14
CA PRO A 30 -7.90 -2.22 8.20
C PRO A 30 -6.93 -1.50 9.16
N PHE A 31 -6.71 -0.20 8.93
CA PHE A 31 -5.79 0.60 9.76
C PHE A 31 -6.13 0.59 11.25
N GLU A 32 -7.41 0.47 11.58
CA GLU A 32 -7.91 0.42 12.95
C GLU A 32 -7.42 -0.82 13.72
N ALA A 33 -7.03 -1.87 12.99
CA ALA A 33 -6.47 -3.10 13.53
C ALA A 33 -4.94 -3.06 13.67
N TYR A 34 -4.27 -2.09 13.04
CA TYR A 34 -2.81 -2.01 13.06
C TYR A 34 -2.29 -1.76 14.49
N GLY A 35 -1.38 -2.61 14.93
CA GLY A 35 -0.80 -2.53 16.26
C GLY A 35 -1.73 -2.94 17.40
N LYS A 36 -2.93 -3.46 17.09
CA LYS A 36 -3.86 -4.04 18.05
C LYS A 36 -3.90 -5.56 17.86
N GLY A 37 -3.66 -6.32 18.90
CA GLY A 37 -3.70 -7.78 18.86
C GLY A 37 -2.39 -8.41 18.38
N VAL A 38 -2.50 -9.65 17.87
CA VAL A 38 -1.36 -10.43 17.39
C VAL A 38 -0.98 -9.96 15.99
N LEU A 39 0.26 -9.53 15.83
CA LEU A 39 0.79 -9.19 14.51
C LEU A 39 0.87 -10.45 13.65
N PRO A 40 0.51 -10.37 12.37
CA PRO A 40 0.64 -11.50 11.46
C PRO A 40 2.11 -11.89 11.31
N GLN A 41 2.32 -13.18 11.10
CA GLN A 41 3.66 -13.72 10.92
C GLN A 41 4.27 -13.22 9.61
N THR A 42 5.53 -12.79 9.69
CA THR A 42 6.33 -12.39 8.54
C THR A 42 7.38 -13.47 8.21
N PRO A 43 7.88 -13.55 6.97
CA PRO A 43 7.55 -12.69 5.83
C PRO A 43 6.16 -12.98 5.25
N PHE A 44 5.51 -11.95 4.69
CA PHE A 44 4.30 -12.15 3.92
C PHE A 44 4.59 -12.91 2.62
N ARG A 45 3.63 -13.72 2.19
CA ARG A 45 3.76 -14.56 1.00
C ARG A 45 2.63 -14.32 0.02
N GLU A 46 2.92 -14.48 -1.26
CA GLU A 46 1.93 -14.25 -2.33
C GLU A 46 0.75 -15.22 -2.25
N GLU A 47 0.99 -16.43 -1.75
CA GLU A 47 -0.02 -17.49 -1.61
C GLU A 47 -1.01 -17.24 -0.47
N GLN A 48 -0.74 -16.28 0.41
CA GLN A 48 -1.65 -15.95 1.51
C GLN A 48 -2.97 -15.41 0.95
N GLY A 49 -4.05 -16.09 1.35
CA GLY A 49 -5.41 -15.72 0.96
C GLY A 49 -5.85 -14.36 1.50
N ARG A 50 -6.98 -13.89 0.99
CA ARG A 50 -7.63 -12.67 1.47
C ARG A 50 -8.13 -12.87 2.91
N LEU A 51 -8.05 -11.80 3.69
CA LEU A 51 -8.68 -11.75 5.02
C LEU A 51 -10.20 -11.61 4.88
N ASP A 52 -10.94 -12.15 5.84
CA ASP A 52 -12.40 -11.99 5.92
C ASP A 52 -12.74 -10.61 6.54
N VAL A 53 -12.37 -9.56 5.82
CA VAL A 53 -12.60 -8.16 6.21
C VAL A 53 -12.93 -7.33 4.97
N GLU A 54 -13.72 -6.29 5.15
CA GLU A 54 -13.96 -5.34 4.08
C GLU A 54 -12.66 -4.62 3.72
N ASN A 55 -12.29 -4.70 2.43
CA ASN A 55 -11.08 -4.10 1.93
C ASN A 55 -11.29 -3.62 0.48
N PHE A 56 -11.22 -2.31 0.28
CA PHE A 56 -11.43 -1.72 -1.04
C PHE A 56 -10.42 -2.19 -2.09
N TYR A 57 -9.23 -2.66 -1.68
CA TYR A 57 -8.27 -3.27 -2.61
C TYR A 57 -8.81 -4.57 -3.22
N TYR A 58 -9.59 -5.35 -2.47
CA TYR A 58 -10.20 -6.57 -3.01
C TYR A 58 -11.20 -6.28 -4.12
N ALA A 59 -12.01 -5.23 -3.97
CA ALA A 59 -12.89 -4.78 -5.03
C ALA A 59 -12.13 -4.31 -6.28
N GLN A 60 -10.96 -3.69 -6.11
CA GLN A 60 -10.10 -3.29 -7.21
C GLN A 60 -9.48 -4.48 -7.92
N GLU A 61 -9.01 -5.48 -7.16
CA GLU A 61 -8.48 -6.73 -7.71
C GLU A 61 -9.57 -7.49 -8.50
N ASP A 62 -10.80 -7.56 -7.96
CA ASP A 62 -11.92 -8.25 -8.61
C ASP A 62 -12.27 -7.61 -9.96
N GLU A 63 -12.32 -6.29 -10.03
CA GLU A 63 -12.54 -5.57 -11.29
C GLU A 63 -11.39 -5.80 -12.29
N LEU A 64 -10.13 -5.82 -11.81
CA LEU A 64 -8.97 -6.12 -12.64
C LEU A 64 -9.06 -7.53 -13.23
N PHE A 65 -9.36 -8.53 -12.39
CA PHE A 65 -9.44 -9.92 -12.81
C PHE A 65 -10.59 -10.16 -13.80
N ALA A 66 -11.76 -9.55 -13.54
CA ALA A 66 -12.89 -9.62 -14.45
C ALA A 66 -12.57 -8.96 -15.81
N ALA A 67 -11.92 -7.81 -15.79
CA ALA A 67 -11.51 -7.13 -17.01
C ALA A 67 -10.45 -7.93 -17.79
N ALA A 68 -9.46 -8.52 -17.10
CA ALA A 68 -8.43 -9.35 -17.74
C ALA A 68 -9.03 -10.60 -18.39
N ALA A 69 -10.01 -11.25 -17.70
CA ALA A 69 -10.72 -12.40 -18.25
C ALA A 69 -11.56 -12.04 -19.48
N ARG A 70 -12.16 -10.84 -19.50
CA ARG A 70 -12.98 -10.36 -20.62
C ARG A 70 -12.14 -9.93 -21.82
N ASP A 71 -11.04 -9.20 -21.59
CA ASP A 71 -10.30 -8.49 -22.61
C ASP A 71 -8.96 -9.15 -22.98
N GLY A 72 -8.55 -10.20 -22.26
CA GLY A 72 -7.41 -11.06 -22.61
C GLY A 72 -6.04 -10.47 -22.34
N PHE A 73 -5.90 -9.45 -21.48
CA PHE A 73 -4.61 -8.93 -21.04
C PHE A 73 -4.07 -9.67 -19.81
N THR A 74 -2.76 -9.65 -19.63
CA THR A 74 -2.11 -10.15 -18.41
C THR A 74 -2.12 -9.10 -17.31
N TRP A 75 -1.96 -9.53 -16.06
CA TRP A 75 -1.98 -8.60 -14.93
C TRP A 75 -0.94 -8.96 -13.87
N SER A 76 -0.62 -7.98 -13.03
CA SER A 76 0.10 -8.17 -11.78
C SER A 76 -0.47 -7.27 -10.68
N VAL A 77 -0.42 -7.74 -9.44
CA VAL A 77 -0.82 -6.96 -8.26
C VAL A 77 0.39 -6.77 -7.37
N HIS A 78 0.75 -5.51 -7.14
CA HIS A 78 1.89 -5.14 -6.30
C HIS A 78 1.38 -4.64 -4.95
N ARG A 79 1.89 -5.20 -3.85
CA ARG A 79 1.46 -4.90 -2.48
C ARG A 79 2.58 -4.28 -1.65
N PRO A 80 3.10 -3.11 -2.04
CA PRO A 80 4.18 -2.47 -1.29
C PRO A 80 3.70 -2.05 0.10
N HIS A 81 4.66 -1.90 1.00
CA HIS A 81 4.42 -1.26 2.30
C HIS A 81 4.47 0.27 2.17
N THR A 82 5.28 0.92 2.98
CA THR A 82 5.47 2.37 2.92
C THR A 82 6.31 2.73 1.70
N LEU A 83 5.73 3.46 0.77
CA LEU A 83 6.46 3.99 -0.37
C LEU A 83 7.22 5.25 0.08
N ILE A 84 8.52 5.27 -0.16
CA ILE A 84 9.38 6.42 0.11
C ILE A 84 9.88 7.01 -1.21
N ARG A 85 9.73 8.28 -1.36
CA ARG A 85 10.35 9.11 -2.40
C ARG A 85 10.04 10.58 -2.18
N LYS A 86 10.84 11.46 -2.76
CA LYS A 86 10.47 12.87 -2.87
C LYS A 86 9.20 13.00 -3.71
N ALA A 87 8.10 13.37 -3.10
CA ALA A 87 6.83 13.62 -3.78
C ALA A 87 6.35 15.03 -3.47
N VAL A 88 6.10 15.80 -4.53
CA VAL A 88 5.55 17.15 -4.41
C VAL A 88 4.03 17.06 -4.27
N ARG A 89 3.46 17.79 -3.30
CA ARG A 89 2.01 17.81 -3.02
C ARG A 89 1.40 16.49 -2.55
N ASN A 90 2.21 15.59 -2.01
CA ASN A 90 1.69 14.37 -1.36
C ASN A 90 1.57 14.62 0.14
N ALA A 91 0.32 14.72 0.63
CA ALA A 91 0.03 14.90 2.05
C ALA A 91 0.35 13.67 2.91
N MET A 92 0.44 12.48 2.30
CA MET A 92 0.70 11.21 2.99
C MET A 92 2.13 10.72 2.75
N ASN A 93 3.12 11.59 2.98
CA ASN A 93 4.52 11.24 2.83
C ASN A 93 5.17 11.03 4.20
N MET A 94 5.48 9.78 4.54
CA MET A 94 6.07 9.40 5.83
C MET A 94 7.41 10.11 6.07
N GLY A 95 8.27 10.21 5.05
CA GLY A 95 9.55 10.91 5.17
C GLY A 95 9.38 12.38 5.54
N THR A 96 8.45 13.07 4.87
CA THR A 96 8.12 14.47 5.19
C THR A 96 7.54 14.60 6.60
N THR A 97 6.63 13.70 6.97
CA THR A 97 6.01 13.71 8.31
C THR A 97 7.04 13.55 9.41
N LEU A 98 7.96 12.58 9.27
CA LEU A 98 9.03 12.36 10.24
C LEU A 98 10.02 13.52 10.28
N ALA A 99 10.35 14.12 9.14
CA ALA A 99 11.24 15.28 9.08
C ALA A 99 10.65 16.50 9.79
N VAL A 100 9.36 16.78 9.58
CA VAL A 100 8.65 17.85 10.30
C VAL A 100 8.62 17.57 11.79
N TYR A 101 8.28 16.34 12.20
CA TYR A 101 8.27 15.96 13.61
C TYR A 101 9.66 16.10 14.26
N ALA A 102 10.72 15.62 13.60
CA ALA A 102 12.10 15.76 14.09
C ALA A 102 12.50 17.23 14.24
N THR A 103 12.09 18.08 13.28
CA THR A 103 12.35 19.52 13.35
C THR A 103 11.65 20.16 14.54
N LEU A 104 10.38 19.85 14.76
CA LEU A 104 9.63 20.33 15.93
C LEU A 104 10.28 19.88 17.26
N CYS A 105 10.70 18.62 17.36
CA CYS A 105 11.43 18.12 18.53
C CYS A 105 12.69 18.94 18.78
N ARG A 106 13.50 19.19 17.75
CA ARG A 106 14.73 19.99 17.85
C ARG A 106 14.44 21.42 18.31
N GLU A 107 13.51 22.11 17.67
CA GLU A 107 13.17 23.51 17.97
C GLU A 107 12.55 23.69 19.36
N THR A 108 11.90 22.65 19.88
CA THR A 108 11.30 22.67 21.23
C THR A 108 12.18 22.06 22.31
N GLY A 109 13.40 21.60 21.97
CA GLY A 109 14.33 20.95 22.91
C GLY A 109 13.82 19.60 23.42
N ARG A 110 12.89 18.95 22.73
CA ARG A 110 12.35 17.65 23.08
C ARG A 110 13.09 16.52 22.37
N PRO A 111 13.28 15.36 23.01
CA PRO A 111 13.87 14.22 22.34
C PRO A 111 12.98 13.73 21.21
N PHE A 112 13.58 13.30 20.10
CA PHE A 112 12.87 12.60 19.05
C PHE A 112 12.57 11.17 19.53
N THR A 113 11.30 10.85 19.70
CA THR A 113 10.84 9.53 20.11
C THR A 113 9.99 8.93 19.00
N PHE A 114 10.13 7.65 18.73
CA PHE A 114 9.31 6.98 17.73
C PHE A 114 7.81 7.17 18.04
N PRO A 115 7.02 7.75 17.10
CA PRO A 115 5.63 8.14 17.35
C PRO A 115 4.65 6.97 17.18
N GLY A 116 5.01 5.79 17.65
CA GLY A 116 4.21 4.57 17.56
C GLY A 116 4.41 3.65 18.75
N SER A 117 3.78 2.49 18.71
CA SER A 117 3.92 1.46 19.75
C SER A 117 5.19 0.63 19.59
N ALA A 118 5.60 -0.07 20.65
CA ALA A 118 6.69 -1.05 20.60
C ALA A 118 6.41 -2.17 19.57
N ALA A 119 5.15 -2.60 19.43
CA ALA A 119 4.75 -3.59 18.45
C ALA A 119 4.92 -3.06 17.01
N GLN A 120 4.58 -1.81 16.76
CA GLN A 120 4.82 -1.17 15.46
C GLN A 120 6.30 -1.02 15.14
N TRP A 121 7.12 -0.67 16.15
CA TRP A 121 8.56 -0.60 16.00
C TRP A 121 9.16 -1.96 15.61
N SER A 122 8.78 -3.02 16.33
CA SER A 122 9.27 -4.39 16.08
C SER A 122 8.72 -4.99 14.78
N GLY A 123 7.58 -4.51 14.31
CA GLY A 123 6.92 -4.97 13.10
C GLY A 123 7.20 -4.10 11.87
N LEU A 124 8.20 -3.20 11.94
CA LEU A 124 8.60 -2.42 10.77
C LEU A 124 9.03 -3.35 9.65
N THR A 125 8.40 -3.19 8.53
CA THR A 125 8.70 -3.88 7.28
C THR A 125 9.53 -2.97 6.38
N ASP A 126 10.08 -3.54 5.31
CA ASP A 126 10.87 -2.78 4.37
C ASP A 126 10.08 -1.63 3.74
N MET A 127 10.77 -0.51 3.53
CA MET A 127 10.25 0.61 2.77
C MET A 127 10.61 0.41 1.30
N THR A 128 9.64 0.65 0.44
CA THR A 128 9.83 0.54 -1.02
C THR A 128 10.16 1.89 -1.61
N ASP A 129 11.29 2.00 -2.30
CA ASP A 129 11.61 3.18 -3.10
C ASP A 129 10.75 3.18 -4.38
N ALA A 130 9.92 4.20 -4.52
CA ALA A 130 9.08 4.37 -5.71
C ALA A 130 9.88 4.74 -6.98
N GLY A 131 11.20 4.83 -6.87
CA GLY A 131 12.10 5.10 -8.00
C GLY A 131 12.68 3.87 -8.68
N GLN A 132 12.39 2.68 -8.16
CA GLN A 132 12.84 1.40 -8.72
C GLN A 132 11.87 0.86 -9.76
#